data_7341cf2543f30dcac72703de57dfee81
#
_entry.id   7341cf2543f30dcac72703de57dfee81
#
_cell.length_a   1.000
_cell.length_b   1.000
_cell.length_c   1.000
_cell.angle_alpha   90.00
_cell.angle_beta   90.00
_cell.angle_gamma   90.00
#
_symmetry.space_group_name_H-M   'P 1'
#
loop_
_entity.id
_entity.type
_entity.pdbx_description
1 polymer ?
#
loop_
_entity_poly.entity_id
_entity_poly.type
_entity_poly.pdbx_seq_one_letter_code
_entity_poly.pdbx_strand_id
1 'polypeptide(L)'
;MAIHTYRELKPTAEAEAIYRRWLAQLNDDFTRHQSPDRRSDIVRDELVQIFLGRAHGSRVQTALTTDLATHVLAQSFDPRNVTLEPEYYGDVDPQQYALRKPLIWFWQMFDRSPLGLNHWLGFRFRCMLGRHIFRHLGKHVKIFHNVEFTYGYNLTIEDSCTIHKNVMLDDRGEIILHEGTSV
;
A
#
# COMPACT_ATOMS: atom_id res chain seq x y z
N MET A 1 6.15 -10.73 -31.94
CA MET A 1 5.95 -10.24 -30.57
C MET A 1 7.28 -9.67 -30.10
N ALA A 2 7.37 -8.36 -29.85
CA ALA A 2 8.62 -7.76 -29.39
C ALA A 2 8.80 -8.16 -27.91
N ILE A 3 9.82 -8.95 -27.63
CA ILE A 3 10.21 -9.27 -26.25
C ILE A 3 10.83 -7.99 -25.69
N HIS A 4 10.08 -7.26 -24.89
CA HIS A 4 10.60 -6.13 -24.14
C HIS A 4 11.51 -6.65 -23.03
N THR A 5 12.81 -6.74 -23.30
CA THR A 5 13.81 -6.98 -22.27
C THR A 5 13.94 -5.76 -21.38
N TYR A 6 13.34 -5.81 -20.21
CA TYR A 6 13.53 -4.76 -19.20
C TYR A 6 14.94 -4.88 -18.60
N ARG A 7 15.67 -3.77 -18.60
CA ARG A 7 16.91 -3.69 -17.84
C ARG A 7 16.59 -3.65 -16.35
N GLU A 8 17.07 -4.61 -15.59
CA GLU A 8 16.91 -4.58 -14.14
C GLU A 8 17.86 -3.52 -13.54
N LEU A 9 17.30 -2.37 -13.19
CA LEU A 9 18.04 -1.33 -12.47
C LEU A 9 17.90 -1.60 -10.96
N LYS A 10 19.02 -1.57 -10.25
CA LYS A 10 19.09 -1.79 -8.79
C LYS A 10 19.61 -0.55 -8.08
N PRO A 11 19.16 -0.30 -6.85
CA PRO A 11 19.80 0.66 -5.97
C PRO A 11 21.21 0.17 -5.56
N THR A 12 21.93 0.96 -4.78
CA THR A 12 23.18 0.48 -4.16
C THR A 12 22.91 -0.75 -3.28
N ALA A 13 23.91 -1.61 -3.09
CA ALA A 13 23.76 -2.82 -2.28
C ALA A 13 23.30 -2.52 -0.85
N GLU A 14 23.78 -1.42 -0.27
CA GLU A 14 23.37 -0.95 1.05
C GLU A 14 21.88 -0.57 1.08
N ALA A 15 21.42 0.25 0.14
CA ALA A 15 20.03 0.65 0.06
C ALA A 15 19.12 -0.56 -0.23
N GLU A 16 19.53 -1.48 -1.09
CA GLU A 16 18.79 -2.72 -1.36
C GLU A 16 18.61 -3.54 -0.07
N ALA A 17 19.66 -3.70 0.72
CA ALA A 17 19.60 -4.46 1.98
C ALA A 17 18.62 -3.81 2.98
N ILE A 18 18.66 -2.48 3.12
CA ILE A 18 17.74 -1.73 3.99
C ILE A 18 16.30 -1.90 3.54
N TYR A 19 16.02 -1.70 2.23
CA TYR A 19 14.66 -1.81 1.68
C TYR A 19 14.11 -3.23 1.83
N ARG A 20 14.91 -4.27 1.56
CA ARG A 20 14.48 -5.66 1.75
C ARG A 20 14.14 -5.99 3.19
N ARG A 21 14.94 -5.52 4.14
CA ARG A 21 14.68 -5.72 5.56
C ARG A 21 13.38 -5.06 6.00
N TRP A 22 13.15 -3.82 5.60
CA TRP A 22 11.90 -3.11 5.89
C TRP A 22 10.67 -3.81 5.31
N LEU A 23 10.73 -4.20 4.03
CA LEU A 23 9.63 -4.92 3.39
C LEU A 23 9.36 -6.28 4.05
N ALA A 24 10.40 -7.01 4.44
CA ALA A 24 10.25 -8.28 5.15
C ALA A 24 9.58 -8.08 6.51
N GLN A 25 10.00 -7.07 7.28
CA GLN A 25 9.38 -6.74 8.57
C GLN A 25 7.90 -6.40 8.40
N LEU A 26 7.55 -5.52 7.46
CA LEU A 26 6.15 -5.18 7.19
C LEU A 26 5.31 -6.39 6.81
N ASN A 27 5.83 -7.24 5.91
CA ASN A 27 5.14 -8.46 5.50
C ASN A 27 4.89 -9.41 6.66
N ASP A 28 5.90 -9.57 7.54
CA ASP A 28 5.78 -10.39 8.75
C ASP A 28 4.74 -9.83 9.72
N ASP A 29 4.72 -8.52 9.91
CA ASP A 29 3.77 -7.85 10.79
C ASP A 29 2.33 -8.00 10.27
N PHE A 30 2.09 -7.76 8.98
CA PHE A 30 0.76 -7.95 8.38
C PHE A 30 0.33 -9.42 8.30
N THR A 31 1.27 -10.36 8.22
CA THR A 31 0.97 -11.80 8.28
C THR A 31 0.56 -12.23 9.67
N ARG A 32 1.25 -11.75 10.71
CA ARG A 32 0.95 -12.08 12.12
C ARG A 32 -0.30 -11.38 12.64
N HIS A 33 -0.57 -10.17 12.15
CA HIS A 33 -1.63 -9.31 12.68
C HIS A 33 -2.74 -9.12 11.65
N GLN A 34 -3.82 -9.89 11.82
CA GLN A 34 -4.93 -9.93 10.88
C GLN A 34 -6.11 -9.02 11.28
N SER A 35 -6.15 -8.48 12.52
CA SER A 35 -7.25 -7.60 12.94
C SER A 35 -7.13 -6.20 12.32
N PRO A 36 -8.26 -5.55 11.98
CA PRO A 36 -8.27 -4.19 11.46
C PRO A 36 -7.58 -3.19 12.37
N ASP A 37 -7.80 -3.28 13.68
CA ASP A 37 -7.21 -2.37 14.67
C ASP A 37 -5.69 -2.48 14.72
N ARG A 38 -5.17 -3.72 14.74
CA ARG A 38 -3.72 -3.91 14.80
C ARG A 38 -3.05 -3.51 13.49
N ARG A 39 -3.69 -3.77 12.35
CA ARG A 39 -3.21 -3.25 11.05
C ARG A 39 -3.20 -1.72 11.03
N SER A 40 -4.23 -1.09 11.60
CA SER A 40 -4.30 0.37 11.72
C SER A 40 -3.16 0.94 12.57
N ASP A 41 -2.82 0.29 13.69
CA ASP A 41 -1.67 0.71 14.51
C ASP A 41 -0.37 0.66 13.73
N ILE A 42 -0.10 -0.45 13.03
CA ILE A 42 1.11 -0.62 12.22
C ILE A 42 1.19 0.46 11.14
N VAL A 43 0.10 0.66 10.39
CA VAL A 43 0.06 1.64 9.31
C VAL A 43 0.25 3.06 9.82
N ARG A 44 -0.43 3.44 10.91
CA ARG A 44 -0.24 4.75 11.55
C ARG A 44 1.22 4.98 11.92
N ASP A 45 1.83 4.01 12.59
CA ASP A 45 3.20 4.12 13.10
C ASP A 45 4.22 4.24 11.94
N GLU A 46 4.03 3.47 10.87
CA GLU A 46 4.85 3.56 9.66
C GLU A 46 4.66 4.90 8.93
N LEU A 47 3.43 5.38 8.78
CA LEU A 47 3.18 6.67 8.13
C LEU A 47 3.76 7.84 8.92
N VAL A 48 3.63 7.82 10.26
CA VAL A 48 4.29 8.82 11.11
C VAL A 48 5.79 8.83 10.90
N GLN A 49 6.41 7.65 10.78
CA GLN A 49 7.84 7.54 10.54
C GLN A 49 8.24 8.01 9.14
N ILE A 50 7.48 7.63 8.10
CA ILE A 50 7.74 8.03 6.72
C ILE A 50 7.63 9.55 6.52
N PHE A 51 6.59 10.17 7.06
CA PHE A 51 6.29 11.58 6.81
C PHE A 51 6.93 12.54 7.83
N LEU A 52 7.12 12.10 9.08
CA LEU A 52 7.64 12.96 10.14
C LEU A 52 9.06 12.57 10.60
N GLY A 53 9.60 11.45 10.11
CA GLY A 53 10.95 10.98 10.48
C GLY A 53 11.10 10.60 11.95
N ARG A 54 9.99 10.27 12.65
CA ARG A 54 9.96 10.00 14.09
C ARG A 54 9.12 8.78 14.38
N ALA A 55 9.53 8.01 15.42
CA ALA A 55 8.68 6.92 15.90
C ALA A 55 7.43 7.47 16.59
N HIS A 56 6.28 6.84 16.35
CA HIS A 56 5.03 7.15 17.02
C HIS A 56 5.18 6.95 18.54
N GLY A 57 4.67 7.87 19.34
CA GLY A 57 4.73 7.79 20.81
C GLY A 57 5.97 8.44 21.46
N SER A 58 7.06 8.69 20.71
CA SER A 58 8.21 9.42 21.23
C SER A 58 8.06 10.93 21.02
N ARG A 59 7.61 11.67 22.03
CA ARG A 59 7.54 13.17 22.05
C ARG A 59 6.70 13.83 20.94
N VAL A 60 6.05 13.06 20.06
CA VAL A 60 5.07 13.63 19.10
C VAL A 60 3.93 14.29 19.87
N GLN A 61 3.52 13.69 20.99
CA GLN A 61 2.50 14.25 21.89
C GLN A 61 2.87 15.63 22.43
N THR A 62 4.15 15.88 22.72
CA THR A 62 4.60 17.16 23.31
C THR A 62 4.84 18.25 22.26
N ALA A 63 5.28 17.88 21.06
CA ALA A 63 5.43 18.82 19.93
C ALA A 63 4.10 19.19 19.26
N LEU A 64 3.10 18.33 19.40
CA LEU A 64 1.74 18.53 18.85
C LEU A 64 0.89 19.55 19.66
N THR A 65 1.40 20.05 20.78
CA THR A 65 0.62 21.01 21.62
C THR A 65 0.58 22.43 21.07
N THR A 66 1.29 22.74 19.98
CA THR A 66 1.47 24.13 19.53
C THR A 66 0.89 24.45 18.16
N ASP A 67 0.57 23.44 17.31
CA ASP A 67 0.06 23.68 15.96
C ASP A 67 -1.05 22.71 15.57
N LEU A 68 -2.26 23.25 15.33
CA LEU A 68 -3.44 22.48 14.95
C LEU A 68 -3.27 21.74 13.63
N ALA A 69 -2.57 22.32 12.64
CA ALA A 69 -2.35 21.67 11.35
C ALA A 69 -1.51 20.40 11.48
N THR A 70 -0.51 20.41 12.35
CA THR A 70 0.30 19.21 12.68
C THR A 70 -0.55 18.14 13.36
N HIS A 71 -1.50 18.52 14.22
CA HIS A 71 -2.44 17.59 14.82
C HIS A 71 -3.35 16.94 13.77
N VAL A 72 -3.91 17.75 12.87
CA VAL A 72 -4.75 17.24 11.76
C VAL A 72 -3.98 16.24 10.92
N LEU A 73 -2.74 16.56 10.54
CA LEU A 73 -1.88 15.67 9.78
C LEU A 73 -1.63 14.36 10.52
N ALA A 74 -1.26 14.42 11.81
CA ALA A 74 -0.98 13.22 12.61
C ALA A 74 -2.22 12.34 12.79
N GLN A 75 -3.41 12.92 12.96
CA GLN A 75 -4.66 12.16 13.01
C GLN A 75 -4.98 11.48 11.67
N SER A 76 -4.63 12.12 10.56
CA SER A 76 -4.87 11.58 9.21
C SER A 76 -3.96 10.38 8.88
N PHE A 77 -2.91 10.12 9.65
CA PHE A 77 -2.12 8.89 9.46
C PHE A 77 -2.80 7.64 10.03
N ASP A 78 -3.74 7.79 10.95
CA ASP A 78 -4.49 6.67 11.50
C ASP A 78 -5.67 6.30 10.56
N PRO A 79 -5.68 5.09 9.97
CA PRO A 79 -6.74 4.67 9.05
C PRO A 79 -8.14 4.71 9.66
N ARG A 80 -8.27 4.67 11.00
CA ARG A 80 -9.56 4.75 11.72
C ARG A 80 -10.17 6.16 11.65
N ASN A 81 -9.34 7.18 11.44
CA ASN A 81 -9.77 8.58 11.36
C ASN A 81 -10.01 9.06 9.92
N VAL A 82 -9.86 8.17 8.94
CA VAL A 82 -10.00 8.49 7.52
C VAL A 82 -11.22 7.79 6.97
N THR A 83 -12.01 8.47 6.15
CA THR A 83 -13.03 7.87 5.30
C THR A 83 -12.51 7.76 3.88
N LEU A 84 -12.59 6.56 3.31
CA LEU A 84 -12.20 6.29 1.94
C LEU A 84 -13.45 6.18 1.05
N GLU A 85 -13.30 6.48 -0.23
CA GLU A 85 -14.40 6.47 -1.20
C GLU A 85 -15.24 5.19 -1.15
N PRO A 86 -14.67 3.97 -1.06
CA PRO A 86 -15.45 2.73 -1.03
C PRO A 86 -16.46 2.64 0.12
N GLU A 87 -16.25 3.37 1.21
CA GLU A 87 -17.16 3.34 2.37
C GLU A 87 -18.50 4.06 2.09
N TYR A 88 -18.58 4.83 0.99
CA TYR A 88 -19.81 5.48 0.54
C TYR A 88 -20.68 4.59 -0.36
N TYR A 89 -20.16 3.43 -0.80
CA TYR A 89 -20.90 2.54 -1.67
C TYR A 89 -21.73 1.53 -0.90
N GLY A 90 -22.98 1.35 -1.29
CA GLY A 90 -23.89 0.43 -0.62
C GLY A 90 -23.63 -1.06 -0.88
N ASP A 91 -22.77 -1.39 -1.83
CA ASP A 91 -22.39 -2.74 -2.23
C ASP A 91 -21.06 -3.20 -1.62
N VAL A 92 -20.44 -2.39 -0.75
CA VAL A 92 -19.25 -2.79 0.00
C VAL A 92 -19.56 -3.94 0.97
N ASP A 93 -18.70 -4.96 1.02
CA ASP A 93 -18.70 -5.94 2.10
C ASP A 93 -17.97 -5.34 3.32
N PRO A 94 -18.68 -4.97 4.40
CA PRO A 94 -18.05 -4.26 5.51
C PRO A 94 -16.99 -5.08 6.24
N GLN A 95 -17.15 -6.41 6.29
CA GLN A 95 -16.22 -7.29 6.99
C GLN A 95 -14.92 -7.44 6.19
N GLN A 96 -15.03 -7.70 4.90
CA GLN A 96 -13.87 -7.81 4.03
C GLN A 96 -13.14 -6.48 3.89
N TYR A 97 -13.88 -5.38 3.76
CA TYR A 97 -13.29 -4.06 3.60
C TYR A 97 -12.56 -3.59 4.86
N ALA A 98 -13.14 -3.81 6.05
CA ALA A 98 -12.51 -3.46 7.32
C ALA A 98 -11.10 -4.06 7.48
N LEU A 99 -10.89 -5.30 7.01
CA LEU A 99 -9.58 -5.96 7.05
C LEU A 99 -8.55 -5.32 6.10
N ARG A 100 -9.02 -4.67 5.05
CA ARG A 100 -8.18 -4.14 3.95
C ARG A 100 -8.00 -2.62 4.01
N LYS A 101 -8.95 -1.89 4.56
CA LYS A 101 -8.92 -0.43 4.67
C LYS A 101 -7.58 0.13 5.18
N PRO A 102 -6.99 -0.39 6.27
CA PRO A 102 -5.69 0.12 6.73
C PRO A 102 -4.59 -0.04 5.68
N LEU A 103 -4.59 -1.17 4.95
CA LEU A 103 -3.59 -1.46 3.93
C LEU A 103 -3.82 -0.63 2.66
N ILE A 104 -5.08 -0.39 2.29
CA ILE A 104 -5.46 0.49 1.17
C ILE A 104 -5.00 1.92 1.48
N TRP A 105 -5.24 2.40 2.70
CA TRP A 105 -4.74 3.70 3.13
C TRP A 105 -3.21 3.78 3.09
N PHE A 106 -2.51 2.73 3.54
CA PHE A 106 -1.05 2.67 3.46
C PHE A 106 -0.55 2.70 2.02
N TRP A 107 -1.21 1.98 1.11
CA TRP A 107 -0.92 2.01 -0.32
C TRP A 107 -1.02 3.41 -0.90
N GLN A 108 -2.12 4.09 -0.67
CA GLN A 108 -2.36 5.45 -1.17
C GLN A 108 -1.35 6.46 -0.60
N MET A 109 -1.06 6.37 0.69
CA MET A 109 -0.12 7.28 1.34
C MET A 109 1.33 7.00 0.98
N PHE A 110 1.70 5.73 0.78
CA PHE A 110 3.02 5.38 0.24
C PHE A 110 3.24 6.02 -1.14
N ASP A 111 2.27 5.94 -2.03
CA ASP A 111 2.36 6.54 -3.36
C ASP A 111 2.45 8.08 -3.34
N ARG A 112 1.91 8.71 -2.31
CA ARG A 112 2.02 10.17 -2.07
C ARG A 112 3.33 10.58 -1.39
N SER A 113 4.12 9.63 -0.94
CA SER A 113 5.44 9.86 -0.33
C SER A 113 6.55 9.84 -1.40
N PRO A 114 7.74 10.38 -1.10
CA PRO A 114 8.91 10.25 -1.99
C PRO A 114 9.29 8.79 -2.30
N LEU A 115 8.90 7.83 -1.43
CA LEU A 115 9.19 6.41 -1.60
C LEU A 115 8.40 5.80 -2.76
N GLY A 116 7.18 6.27 -3.02
CA GLY A 116 6.30 5.76 -4.07
C GLY A 116 6.85 5.91 -5.49
N LEU A 117 7.67 6.93 -5.73
CA LEU A 117 8.31 7.18 -7.03
C LEU A 117 9.56 6.30 -7.26
N ASN A 118 10.09 5.66 -6.22
CA ASN A 118 11.20 4.72 -6.38
C ASN A 118 10.67 3.41 -6.98
N HIS A 119 10.89 3.19 -8.26
CA HIS A 119 10.35 2.01 -8.96
C HIS A 119 10.81 0.68 -8.36
N TRP A 120 12.10 0.58 -7.95
CA TRP A 120 12.62 -0.67 -7.39
C TRP A 120 11.93 -1.03 -6.06
N LEU A 121 11.80 -0.05 -5.18
CA LEU A 121 11.13 -0.20 -3.89
C LEU A 121 9.61 -0.33 -4.09
N GLY A 122 9.03 0.55 -4.92
CA GLY A 122 7.58 0.65 -5.12
C GLY A 122 6.95 -0.62 -5.70
N PHE A 123 7.59 -1.26 -6.69
CA PHE A 123 7.09 -2.54 -7.22
C PHE A 123 7.02 -3.61 -6.12
N ARG A 124 8.05 -3.70 -5.29
CA ARG A 124 8.12 -4.69 -4.21
C ARG A 124 7.15 -4.39 -3.08
N PHE A 125 7.03 -3.12 -2.72
CA PHE A 125 6.06 -2.68 -1.70
C PHE A 125 4.63 -2.97 -2.15
N ARG A 126 4.24 -2.55 -3.36
CA ARG A 126 2.89 -2.77 -3.88
C ARG A 126 2.57 -4.25 -4.05
N CYS A 127 3.51 -5.06 -4.53
CA CYS A 127 3.31 -6.50 -4.60
C CYS A 127 3.24 -7.15 -3.21
N MET A 128 4.01 -6.70 -2.23
CA MET A 128 3.93 -7.19 -0.86
C MET A 128 2.55 -6.87 -0.28
N LEU A 129 2.14 -5.60 -0.35
CA LEU A 129 0.86 -5.15 0.20
C LEU A 129 -0.34 -5.76 -0.55
N GLY A 130 -0.25 -5.86 -1.88
CA GLY A 130 -1.29 -6.46 -2.73
C GLY A 130 -1.63 -7.90 -2.37
N ARG A 131 -0.66 -8.70 -1.87
CA ARG A 131 -0.93 -10.05 -1.37
C ARG A 131 -1.82 -10.09 -0.13
N HIS A 132 -1.89 -9.00 0.62
CA HIS A 132 -2.77 -8.87 1.78
C HIS A 132 -4.10 -8.17 1.44
N ILE A 133 -4.21 -7.52 0.28
CA ILE A 133 -5.38 -6.75 -0.15
C ILE A 133 -6.19 -7.52 -1.19
N PHE A 134 -5.54 -8.00 -2.27
CA PHE A 134 -6.21 -8.60 -3.41
C PHE A 134 -6.66 -10.03 -3.12
N ARG A 135 -7.67 -10.49 -3.87
CA ARG A 135 -8.10 -11.90 -3.81
C ARG A 135 -6.95 -12.83 -4.21
N HIS A 136 -6.22 -12.45 -5.25
CA HIS A 136 -5.03 -13.16 -5.71
C HIS A 136 -4.04 -12.20 -6.35
N LEU A 137 -2.76 -12.42 -6.09
CA LEU A 137 -1.66 -11.73 -6.76
C LEU A 137 -0.57 -12.74 -7.14
N GLY A 138 -0.37 -12.91 -8.43
CA GLY A 138 0.60 -13.82 -9.03
C GLY A 138 2.05 -13.38 -8.86
N LYS A 139 2.94 -14.12 -9.50
CA LYS A 139 4.39 -13.88 -9.51
C LYS A 139 4.77 -12.92 -10.64
N HIS A 140 5.90 -12.24 -10.50
CA HIS A 140 6.47 -11.36 -11.52
C HIS A 140 5.56 -10.20 -11.96
N VAL A 141 4.58 -9.87 -11.14
CA VAL A 141 3.67 -8.73 -11.38
C VAL A 141 4.42 -7.43 -11.15
N LYS A 142 4.14 -6.42 -11.99
CA LYS A 142 4.65 -5.05 -11.84
C LYS A 142 3.47 -4.09 -11.69
N ILE A 143 3.43 -3.40 -10.58
CA ILE A 143 2.40 -2.39 -10.30
C ILE A 143 3.11 -1.04 -10.13
N PHE A 144 2.89 -0.15 -11.08
CA PHE A 144 3.48 1.19 -11.06
C PHE A 144 2.81 2.07 -9.99
N HIS A 145 3.35 3.26 -9.79
CA HIS A 145 2.80 4.21 -8.83
C HIS A 145 1.45 4.78 -9.31
N ASN A 146 0.67 5.24 -8.35
CA ASN A 146 -0.64 5.84 -8.59
C ASN A 146 -1.62 4.88 -9.30
N VAL A 147 -1.54 3.60 -8.98
CA VAL A 147 -2.58 2.63 -9.33
C VAL A 147 -3.59 2.63 -8.20
N GLU A 148 -4.85 2.87 -8.54
CA GLU A 148 -5.98 2.93 -7.64
C GLU A 148 -6.93 1.74 -7.88
N PHE A 149 -7.63 1.32 -6.85
CA PHE A 149 -8.66 0.29 -6.91
C PHE A 149 -9.70 0.55 -5.82
N THR A 150 -10.92 0.01 -6.00
CA THR A 150 -12.04 0.29 -5.10
C THR A 150 -11.97 -0.55 -3.83
N TYR A 151 -12.12 -1.86 -3.94
CA TYR A 151 -12.17 -2.76 -2.78
C TYR A 151 -10.91 -3.62 -2.60
N GLY A 152 -10.28 -3.99 -3.68
CA GLY A 152 -9.15 -4.91 -3.74
C GLY A 152 -9.53 -6.38 -3.60
N TYR A 153 -10.55 -6.72 -2.81
CA TYR A 153 -10.93 -8.12 -2.59
C TYR A 153 -11.63 -8.79 -3.79
N ASN A 154 -12.00 -8.05 -4.82
CA ASN A 154 -12.53 -8.56 -6.07
C ASN A 154 -11.49 -8.62 -7.20
N LEU A 155 -10.23 -8.24 -6.91
CA LEU A 155 -9.15 -8.28 -7.89
C LEU A 155 -8.42 -9.63 -7.86
N THR A 156 -8.32 -10.25 -9.04
CA THR A 156 -7.41 -11.37 -9.31
C THR A 156 -6.41 -10.93 -10.37
N ILE A 157 -5.14 -10.97 -10.04
CA ILE A 157 -4.04 -10.59 -10.93
C ILE A 157 -3.12 -11.80 -11.07
N GLU A 158 -3.10 -12.40 -12.26
CA GLU A 158 -2.28 -13.57 -12.54
C GLU A 158 -0.81 -13.22 -12.77
N ASP A 159 0.01 -14.24 -13.07
CA ASP A 159 1.45 -14.09 -13.23
C ASP A 159 1.83 -13.12 -14.35
N SER A 160 2.97 -12.46 -14.20
CA SER A 160 3.62 -11.62 -15.23
C SER A 160 2.78 -10.41 -15.71
N CYS A 161 1.73 -10.02 -15.00
CA CYS A 161 0.93 -8.84 -15.33
C CYS A 161 1.70 -7.54 -15.09
N THR A 162 1.38 -6.53 -15.89
CA THR A 162 1.90 -5.17 -15.71
C THR A 162 0.73 -4.18 -15.63
N ILE A 163 0.64 -3.45 -14.51
CA ILE A 163 -0.34 -2.39 -14.31
C ILE A 163 0.43 -1.07 -14.33
N HIS A 164 0.17 -0.25 -15.35
CA HIS A 164 0.87 1.01 -15.54
C HIS A 164 0.38 2.11 -14.58
N LYS A 165 1.12 3.21 -14.55
CA LYS A 165 0.79 4.36 -13.70
C LYS A 165 -0.58 4.96 -14.06
N ASN A 166 -1.26 5.48 -13.06
CA ASN A 166 -2.56 6.17 -13.20
C ASN A 166 -3.70 5.26 -13.70
N VAL A 167 -3.58 3.95 -13.50
CA VAL A 167 -4.67 3.01 -13.79
C VAL A 167 -5.61 2.97 -12.59
N MET A 168 -6.92 3.06 -12.86
CA MET A 168 -7.98 2.80 -11.90
C MET A 168 -8.65 1.45 -12.24
N LEU A 169 -8.70 0.56 -11.25
CA LEU A 169 -9.38 -0.73 -11.31
C LEU A 169 -10.64 -0.66 -10.43
N ASP A 170 -11.79 -0.34 -11.03
CA ASP A 170 -13.04 -0.29 -10.29
C ASP A 170 -13.57 -1.72 -10.06
N ASP A 171 -13.07 -2.36 -9.01
CA ASP A 171 -13.39 -3.73 -8.64
C ASP A 171 -14.63 -3.86 -7.75
N ARG A 172 -15.63 -3.00 -7.94
CA ARG A 172 -16.99 -3.23 -7.40
C ARG A 172 -17.59 -4.51 -7.95
N GLY A 173 -17.31 -4.81 -9.23
CA GLY A 173 -17.44 -6.15 -9.80
C GLY A 173 -16.12 -6.91 -9.79
N GLU A 174 -16.15 -8.20 -10.13
CA GLU A 174 -14.94 -9.00 -10.26
C GLU A 174 -14.07 -8.52 -11.42
N ILE A 175 -12.78 -8.36 -11.18
CA ILE A 175 -11.77 -8.11 -12.21
C ILE A 175 -10.73 -9.22 -12.18
N ILE A 176 -10.49 -9.85 -13.33
CA ILE A 176 -9.45 -10.85 -13.53
C ILE A 176 -8.50 -10.35 -14.60
N LEU A 177 -7.25 -10.09 -14.23
CA LEU A 177 -6.17 -9.83 -15.18
C LEU A 177 -5.43 -11.14 -15.42
N HIS A 178 -5.62 -11.72 -16.59
CA HIS A 178 -4.99 -12.98 -16.97
C HIS A 178 -3.49 -12.82 -17.21
N GLU A 179 -2.76 -13.93 -17.16
CA GLU A 179 -1.30 -13.99 -17.29
C GLU A 179 -0.78 -13.14 -18.45
N GLY A 180 0.23 -12.32 -18.16
CA GLY A 180 0.89 -11.45 -19.14
C GLY A 180 0.08 -10.21 -19.55
N THR A 181 -1.08 -9.95 -18.95
CA THR A 181 -1.88 -8.75 -19.23
C THR A 181 -1.10 -7.47 -18.90
N SER A 182 -1.22 -6.47 -19.78
CA SER A 182 -0.67 -5.13 -19.58
C SER A 182 -1.77 -4.09 -19.73
N VAL A 183 -2.04 -3.31 -18.71
CA VAL A 183 -3.08 -2.26 -18.66
C VAL A 183 -2.48 -0.93 -18.25
#